data_a4c85a1dd3e51322af1fd8054995bcb2
#
_entry.id   a4c85a1dd3e51322af1fd8054995bcb2
#
_cell.length_a   1.000
_cell.length_b   1.000
_cell.length_c   1.000
_cell.angle_alpha   90.00
_cell.angle_beta   90.00
_cell.angle_gamma   90.00
#
_symmetry.space_group_name_H-M   'P 1'
#
loop_
_entity.id
_entity.type
_entity.pdbx_description
1 polymer ?
#
loop_
_entity_poly.entity_id
_entity_poly.type
_entity_poly.pdbx_seq_one_letter_code
_entity_poly.pdbx_strand_id
1 'polypeptide(L)'
;MSRLESSFKTELWHFLLLRTLHDLGNSISGILTLSTHHLRNELPAEEVTESFKLIRESAESARQMLIAVGSLTDEESQGPELVRVSDFLQELQKQLQIIVPRSVSIHLEDDSSDAVIEVDQGHLRQAFVMLVATNCLSFGSRAGNIRLSEQIESGKIWIIYSSEHKLDFDHGPRAAEIFAKLNISSDDLVWNETNEELKLKIGFLPVSDLATRSG
;
A
#
# COMPACT_ATOMS: atom_id res chain seq x y z
N MET A 1 -13.31 -5.87 -20.77
CA MET A 1 -13.51 -5.17 -19.47
C MET A 1 -15.00 -4.99 -19.25
N SER A 2 -15.55 -5.58 -18.21
CA SER A 2 -16.98 -5.43 -17.92
C SER A 2 -17.26 -4.03 -17.36
N ARG A 3 -18.51 -3.54 -17.57
CA ARG A 3 -18.96 -2.23 -17.07
C ARG A 3 -18.88 -2.12 -15.53
N LEU A 4 -18.90 -3.25 -14.83
CA LEU A 4 -18.78 -3.37 -13.38
C LEU A 4 -17.34 -3.19 -12.88
N GLU A 5 -16.33 -3.66 -13.63
CA GLU A 5 -14.89 -3.47 -13.31
C GLU A 5 -14.50 -1.99 -13.34
N SER A 6 -15.01 -1.27 -14.37
CA SER A 6 -14.78 0.17 -14.49
C SER A 6 -15.39 0.95 -13.31
N SER A 7 -16.57 0.57 -12.83
CA SER A 7 -17.24 1.25 -11.72
C SER A 7 -16.50 1.09 -10.40
N PHE A 8 -16.06 -0.13 -10.08
CA PHE A 8 -15.36 -0.42 -8.82
C PHE A 8 -13.97 0.23 -8.76
N LYS A 9 -13.20 0.12 -9.84
CA LYS A 9 -11.90 0.83 -9.94
C LYS A 9 -12.11 2.33 -9.72
N THR A 10 -13.17 2.89 -10.29
CA THR A 10 -13.50 4.33 -10.13
C THR A 10 -13.89 4.68 -8.70
N GLU A 11 -14.69 3.88 -8.02
CA GLU A 11 -15.09 4.11 -6.62
C GLU A 11 -13.90 4.05 -5.66
N LEU A 12 -13.02 3.06 -5.85
CA LEU A 12 -11.83 2.89 -5.05
C LEU A 12 -10.83 4.03 -5.25
N TRP A 13 -10.58 4.42 -6.51
CA TRP A 13 -9.78 5.58 -6.84
C TRP A 13 -10.37 6.87 -6.25
N HIS A 14 -11.68 7.01 -6.32
CA HIS A 14 -12.37 8.16 -5.75
C HIS A 14 -12.18 8.23 -4.23
N PHE A 15 -12.32 7.11 -3.53
CA PHE A 15 -12.08 7.04 -2.08
C PHE A 15 -10.64 7.43 -1.71
N LEU A 16 -9.64 6.82 -2.35
CA LEU A 16 -8.23 7.11 -2.09
C LEU A 16 -7.88 8.56 -2.44
N LEU A 17 -8.35 9.04 -3.59
CA LEU A 17 -8.06 10.37 -4.08
C LEU A 17 -8.68 11.44 -3.17
N LEU A 18 -9.95 11.34 -2.82
CA LEU A 18 -10.62 12.31 -1.95
C LEU A 18 -9.93 12.41 -0.60
N ARG A 19 -9.55 11.28 -0.03
CA ARG A 19 -8.85 11.25 1.24
C ARG A 19 -7.47 11.92 1.12
N THR A 20 -6.67 11.51 0.13
CA THR A 20 -5.33 12.07 -0.06
C THR A 20 -5.38 13.57 -0.34
N LEU A 21 -6.36 14.03 -1.13
CA LEU A 21 -6.58 15.46 -1.37
C LEU A 21 -6.96 16.22 -0.09
N HIS A 22 -7.79 15.61 0.77
CA HIS A 22 -8.14 16.20 2.06
C HIS A 22 -6.90 16.34 2.96
N ASP A 23 -6.09 15.30 3.11
CA ASP A 23 -4.91 15.31 3.98
C ASP A 23 -3.80 16.21 3.40
N LEU A 24 -3.64 16.24 2.07
CA LEU A 24 -2.77 17.19 1.38
C LEU A 24 -3.22 18.64 1.62
N GLY A 25 -4.53 18.90 1.50
CA GLY A 25 -5.12 20.20 1.80
C GLY A 25 -4.86 20.65 3.25
N ASN A 26 -4.94 19.74 4.21
CA ASN A 26 -4.63 20.02 5.62
C ASN A 26 -3.14 20.37 5.81
N SER A 27 -2.23 19.63 5.17
CA SER A 27 -0.78 19.89 5.22
C SER A 27 -0.44 21.26 4.63
N ILE A 28 -1.01 21.60 3.47
CA ILE A 28 -0.82 22.90 2.83
C ILE A 28 -1.41 24.04 3.69
N SER A 29 -2.60 23.83 4.24
CA SER A 29 -3.26 24.82 5.14
C SER A 29 -2.42 25.08 6.39
N GLY A 30 -1.82 24.06 6.98
CA GLY A 30 -0.87 24.19 8.09
C GLY A 30 0.33 25.06 7.74
N ILE A 31 0.95 24.79 6.58
CA ILE A 31 2.07 25.59 6.06
C ILE A 31 1.68 27.06 5.88
N LEU A 32 0.54 27.32 5.22
CA LEU A 32 0.05 28.67 4.97
C LEU A 32 -0.27 29.41 6.27
N THR A 33 -0.90 28.75 7.24
CA THR A 33 -1.25 29.33 8.53
C THR A 33 -0.01 29.75 9.29
N LEU A 34 0.98 28.86 9.44
CA LEU A 34 2.23 29.16 10.13
C LEU A 34 3.02 30.25 9.41
N SER A 35 3.15 30.17 8.09
CA SER A 35 3.83 31.18 7.30
C SER A 35 3.17 32.57 7.42
N THR A 36 1.82 32.63 7.40
CA THR A 36 1.07 33.86 7.56
C THR A 36 1.24 34.45 8.98
N HIS A 37 1.29 33.59 9.99
CA HIS A 37 1.52 34.00 11.36
C HIS A 37 2.89 34.67 11.52
N HIS A 38 3.94 34.09 10.92
CA HIS A 38 5.28 34.67 10.92
C HIS A 38 5.38 36.00 10.18
N LEU A 39 4.68 36.16 9.09
CA LEU A 39 4.67 37.42 8.32
C LEU A 39 3.99 38.58 9.04
N ARG A 40 3.13 38.28 10.04
CA ARG A 40 2.32 39.30 10.73
C ARG A 40 2.83 39.64 12.13
N ASN A 41 3.63 38.77 12.72
CA ASN A 41 4.05 38.91 14.11
C ASN A 41 5.56 38.81 14.22
N GLU A 42 6.15 39.62 15.12
CA GLU A 42 7.50 39.42 15.60
C GLU A 42 7.47 38.34 16.69
N LEU A 43 8.08 37.20 16.41
CA LEU A 43 8.07 36.04 17.29
C LEU A 43 9.45 35.82 17.91
N PRO A 44 9.53 35.28 19.12
CA PRO A 44 10.78 34.82 19.70
C PRO A 44 11.50 33.79 18.78
N ALA A 45 12.83 33.80 18.75
CA ALA A 45 13.59 32.92 17.87
C ALA A 45 13.31 31.42 18.06
N GLU A 46 12.93 31.02 19.26
CA GLU A 46 12.57 29.64 19.60
C GLU A 46 11.24 29.24 18.92
N GLU A 47 10.22 30.10 18.98
CA GLU A 47 8.93 29.88 18.31
C GLU A 47 9.07 29.89 16.79
N VAL A 48 9.95 30.73 16.25
CA VAL A 48 10.30 30.74 14.82
C VAL A 48 10.88 29.41 14.41
N THR A 49 11.84 28.90 15.17
CA THR A 49 12.50 27.61 14.87
C THR A 49 11.51 26.45 14.91
N GLU A 50 10.63 26.38 15.90
CA GLU A 50 9.63 25.33 16.01
C GLU A 50 8.61 25.38 14.87
N SER A 51 8.16 26.58 14.50
CA SER A 51 7.23 26.75 13.37
C SER A 51 7.85 26.34 12.04
N PHE A 52 9.13 26.66 11.79
CA PHE A 52 9.81 26.18 10.57
C PHE A 52 9.96 24.67 10.55
N LYS A 53 10.16 24.03 11.70
CA LYS A 53 10.18 22.57 11.81
C LYS A 53 8.81 21.98 11.40
N LEU A 54 7.71 22.52 11.94
CA LEU A 54 6.36 22.09 11.59
C LEU A 54 6.02 22.33 10.11
N ILE A 55 6.45 23.46 9.54
CA ILE A 55 6.30 23.74 8.10
C ILE A 55 7.05 22.67 7.29
N ARG A 56 8.28 22.35 7.65
CA ARG A 56 9.07 21.33 6.97
C ARG A 56 8.43 19.94 7.06
N GLU A 57 7.96 19.55 8.23
CA GLU A 57 7.27 18.27 8.45
C GLU A 57 5.99 18.19 7.62
N SER A 58 5.20 19.27 7.57
CA SER A 58 3.97 19.34 6.76
C SER A 58 4.28 19.27 5.27
N ALA A 59 5.33 19.96 4.80
CA ALA A 59 5.76 19.91 3.41
C ALA A 59 6.27 18.52 3.00
N GLU A 60 7.03 17.86 3.88
CA GLU A 60 7.51 16.50 3.64
C GLU A 60 6.35 15.51 3.61
N SER A 61 5.37 15.62 4.51
CA SER A 61 4.14 14.81 4.48
C SER A 61 3.38 14.99 3.17
N ALA A 62 3.20 16.24 2.70
CA ALA A 62 2.55 16.53 1.43
C ALA A 62 3.33 15.90 0.25
N ARG A 63 4.65 16.00 0.25
CA ARG A 63 5.52 15.39 -0.76
C ARG A 63 5.38 13.87 -0.80
N GLN A 64 5.35 13.22 0.35
CA GLN A 64 5.18 11.77 0.46
C GLN A 64 3.81 11.31 -0.07
N MET A 65 2.74 12.07 0.22
CA MET A 65 1.40 11.79 -0.32
C MET A 65 1.38 11.88 -1.85
N LEU A 66 2.01 12.90 -2.43
CA LEU A 66 2.10 13.04 -3.89
C LEU A 66 2.88 11.89 -4.55
N ILE A 67 3.99 11.47 -3.94
CA ILE A 67 4.77 10.32 -4.43
C ILE A 67 3.93 9.04 -4.34
N ALA A 68 3.25 8.80 -3.22
CA ALA A 68 2.39 7.64 -3.04
C ALA A 68 1.30 7.58 -4.11
N VAL A 69 0.60 8.71 -4.34
CA VAL A 69 -0.43 8.78 -5.40
C VAL A 69 0.18 8.57 -6.78
N GLY A 70 1.34 9.20 -7.08
CA GLY A 70 2.04 9.03 -8.34
C GLY A 70 2.37 7.56 -8.64
N SER A 71 2.92 6.86 -7.65
CA SER A 71 3.27 5.43 -7.79
C SER A 71 2.04 4.52 -7.97
N LEU A 72 0.84 4.99 -7.59
CA LEU A 72 -0.41 4.28 -7.79
C LEU A 72 -1.03 4.51 -9.18
N THR A 73 -0.75 5.66 -9.77
CA THR A 73 -1.27 6.04 -11.10
C THR A 73 -0.36 5.59 -12.23
N ASP A 74 0.89 5.25 -11.92
CA ASP A 74 1.86 4.80 -12.90
C ASP A 74 1.49 3.37 -13.36
N GLU A 75 0.70 3.32 -14.45
CA GLU A 75 0.25 2.05 -15.06
C GLU A 75 1.32 1.47 -16.01
N GLU A 76 2.47 2.13 -16.16
CA GLU A 76 3.54 1.63 -17.01
C GLU A 76 4.21 0.42 -16.36
N SER A 77 3.79 -0.75 -16.83
CA SER A 77 4.50 -2.00 -16.56
C SER A 77 5.91 -1.89 -17.11
N GLN A 78 6.91 -1.93 -16.23
CA GLN A 78 8.32 -2.01 -16.63
C GLN A 78 8.71 -3.45 -17.00
N GLY A 79 7.79 -4.39 -16.86
CA GLY A 79 8.02 -5.81 -17.02
C GLY A 79 8.60 -6.46 -15.76
N PRO A 80 8.78 -7.80 -15.79
CA PRO A 80 9.35 -8.52 -14.65
C PRO A 80 10.80 -8.10 -14.36
N GLU A 81 11.09 -7.86 -13.09
CA GLU A 81 12.41 -7.52 -12.56
C GLU A 81 12.72 -8.34 -11.30
N LEU A 82 14.00 -8.39 -10.93
CA LEU A 82 14.43 -9.06 -9.72
C LEU A 82 14.21 -8.17 -8.51
N VAL A 83 13.34 -8.61 -7.60
CA VAL A 83 12.91 -7.85 -6.44
C VAL A 83 13.26 -8.62 -5.17
N ARG A 84 13.98 -7.98 -4.24
CA ARG A 84 14.14 -8.50 -2.89
C ARG A 84 12.85 -8.29 -2.12
N VAL A 85 12.25 -9.36 -1.61
CA VAL A 85 10.91 -9.31 -1.00
C VAL A 85 10.89 -8.42 0.23
N SER A 86 11.90 -8.50 1.10
CA SER A 86 12.01 -7.65 2.29
C SER A 86 12.02 -6.16 1.96
N ASP A 87 12.81 -5.74 0.96
CA ASP A 87 12.90 -4.34 0.54
C ASP A 87 11.57 -3.85 -0.03
N PHE A 88 10.94 -4.68 -0.87
CA PHE A 88 9.62 -4.41 -1.43
C PHE A 88 8.56 -4.22 -0.35
N LEU A 89 8.49 -5.12 0.63
CA LEU A 89 7.50 -5.05 1.70
C LEU A 89 7.71 -3.83 2.62
N GLN A 90 8.96 -3.46 2.91
CA GLN A 90 9.27 -2.27 3.69
C GLN A 90 8.83 -0.99 2.96
N GLU A 91 9.11 -0.89 1.67
CA GLU A 91 8.69 0.25 0.87
C GLU A 91 7.17 0.30 0.73
N LEU A 92 6.54 -0.84 0.45
CA LEU A 92 5.09 -0.98 0.36
C LEU A 92 4.40 -0.56 1.67
N GLN A 93 4.88 -1.03 2.83
CA GLN A 93 4.36 -0.64 4.14
C GLN A 93 4.37 0.88 4.32
N LYS A 94 5.50 1.54 4.02
CA LYS A 94 5.64 3.00 4.14
C LYS A 94 4.63 3.73 3.26
N GLN A 95 4.48 3.30 2.02
CA GLN A 95 3.54 3.90 1.07
C GLN A 95 2.08 3.70 1.50
N LEU A 96 1.74 2.47 1.89
CA LEU A 96 0.39 2.15 2.35
C LEU A 96 0.01 2.92 3.60
N GLN A 97 0.93 3.09 4.57
CA GLN A 97 0.66 3.84 5.79
C GLN A 97 0.31 5.31 5.53
N ILE A 98 0.78 5.89 4.42
CA ILE A 98 0.45 7.25 4.00
C ILE A 98 -1.00 7.35 3.49
N ILE A 99 -1.45 6.33 2.76
CA ILE A 99 -2.76 6.35 2.09
C ILE A 99 -3.91 5.79 2.93
N VAL A 100 -3.62 4.95 3.94
CA VAL A 100 -4.67 4.38 4.81
C VAL A 100 -5.19 5.40 5.83
N PRO A 101 -6.43 5.20 6.35
CA PRO A 101 -6.93 5.99 7.47
C PRO A 101 -6.00 5.93 8.68
N ARG A 102 -5.91 7.03 9.45
CA ARG A 102 -5.11 7.07 10.70
C ARG A 102 -5.55 6.03 11.73
N SER A 103 -6.78 5.54 11.63
CA SER A 103 -7.31 4.44 12.44
C SER A 103 -6.83 3.06 11.99
N VAL A 104 -6.14 2.96 10.85
CA VAL A 104 -5.62 1.71 10.32
C VAL A 104 -4.10 1.70 10.46
N SER A 105 -3.58 0.64 11.05
CA SER A 105 -2.15 0.41 11.20
C SER A 105 -1.69 -0.71 10.27
N ILE A 106 -0.54 -0.50 9.64
CA ILE A 106 0.09 -1.52 8.80
C ILE A 106 1.39 -1.96 9.45
N HIS A 107 1.47 -3.22 9.77
CA HIS A 107 2.63 -3.84 10.41
C HIS A 107 3.35 -4.75 9.43
N LEU A 108 4.67 -4.67 9.41
CA LEU A 108 5.52 -5.64 8.76
C LEU A 108 5.99 -6.63 9.84
N GLU A 109 5.70 -7.90 9.68
CA GLU A 109 6.28 -8.96 10.49
C GLU A 109 7.68 -9.25 9.92
N ASP A 110 8.69 -9.01 10.76
CA ASP A 110 10.08 -9.01 10.34
C ASP A 110 10.63 -10.45 10.31
N ASP A 111 10.39 -11.12 9.19
CA ASP A 111 11.14 -12.33 8.81
C ASP A 111 12.06 -11.91 7.64
N SER A 112 13.12 -11.13 7.97
CA SER A 112 14.06 -10.62 6.98
C SER A 112 14.80 -11.76 6.30
N SER A 113 14.26 -12.25 5.19
CA SER A 113 14.96 -13.16 4.31
C SER A 113 15.64 -12.38 3.17
N ASP A 114 16.70 -12.96 2.62
CA ASP A 114 17.34 -12.49 1.38
C ASP A 114 16.60 -13.02 0.13
N ALA A 115 15.30 -13.34 0.25
CA ALA A 115 14.52 -13.92 -0.82
C ALA A 115 14.35 -12.93 -1.98
N VAL A 116 14.60 -13.40 -3.19
CA VAL A 116 14.48 -12.65 -4.44
C VAL A 116 13.48 -13.34 -5.34
N ILE A 117 12.53 -12.58 -5.85
CA ILE A 117 11.51 -13.02 -6.81
C ILE A 117 11.64 -12.25 -8.12
N GLU A 118 11.16 -12.84 -9.20
CA GLU A 118 11.01 -12.15 -10.48
C GLU A 118 9.53 -11.77 -10.66
N VAL A 119 9.24 -10.47 -10.66
CA VAL A 119 7.86 -9.95 -10.74
C VAL A 119 7.83 -8.53 -11.29
N ASP A 120 6.74 -8.16 -11.92
CA ASP A 120 6.44 -6.76 -12.20
C ASP A 120 6.08 -6.06 -10.89
N GLN A 121 7.04 -5.30 -10.35
CA GLN A 121 6.92 -4.65 -9.05
C GLN A 121 5.79 -3.61 -9.04
N GLY A 122 5.59 -2.90 -10.15
CA GLY A 122 4.53 -1.90 -10.30
C GLY A 122 3.15 -2.54 -10.19
N HIS A 123 2.90 -3.61 -10.93
CA HIS A 123 1.63 -4.35 -10.85
C HIS A 123 1.41 -5.00 -9.49
N LEU A 124 2.45 -5.57 -8.88
CA LEU A 124 2.35 -6.19 -7.55
C LEU A 124 1.98 -5.12 -6.50
N ARG A 125 2.64 -3.96 -6.54
CA ARG A 125 2.34 -2.82 -5.66
C ARG A 125 0.91 -2.36 -5.85
N GLN A 126 0.46 -2.16 -7.07
CA GLN A 126 -0.91 -1.76 -7.38
C GLN A 126 -1.94 -2.76 -6.83
N ALA A 127 -1.66 -4.05 -6.95
CA ALA A 127 -2.53 -5.11 -6.42
C ALA A 127 -2.68 -5.01 -4.89
N PHE A 128 -1.58 -4.81 -4.16
CA PHE A 128 -1.64 -4.62 -2.70
C PHE A 128 -2.35 -3.34 -2.30
N VAL A 129 -2.11 -2.24 -3.00
CA VAL A 129 -2.81 -0.98 -2.74
C VAL A 129 -4.31 -1.15 -2.90
N MET A 130 -4.75 -1.80 -3.98
CA MET A 130 -6.16 -2.07 -4.22
C MET A 130 -6.77 -2.98 -3.14
N LEU A 131 -6.03 -4.01 -2.70
CA LEU A 131 -6.45 -4.90 -1.62
C LEU A 131 -6.63 -4.14 -0.31
N VAL A 132 -5.63 -3.34 0.07
CA VAL A 132 -5.65 -2.53 1.31
C VAL A 132 -6.77 -1.50 1.28
N ALA A 133 -6.94 -0.80 0.16
CA ALA A 133 -8.00 0.18 0.02
C ALA A 133 -9.41 -0.46 0.12
N THR A 134 -9.59 -1.63 -0.49
CA THR A 134 -10.83 -2.40 -0.39
C THR A 134 -11.11 -2.80 1.06
N ASN A 135 -10.07 -3.23 1.78
CA ASN A 135 -10.18 -3.59 3.19
C ASN A 135 -10.50 -2.36 4.06
N CYS A 136 -9.87 -1.21 3.79
CA CYS A 136 -10.18 0.04 4.49
C CYS A 136 -11.64 0.50 4.31
N LEU A 137 -12.24 0.25 3.16
CA LEU A 137 -13.67 0.50 2.96
C LEU A 137 -14.53 -0.38 3.88
N SER A 138 -14.14 -1.64 4.08
CA SER A 138 -14.83 -2.58 4.98
C SER A 138 -14.67 -2.21 6.46
N PHE A 139 -13.57 -1.56 6.86
CA PHE A 139 -13.39 -1.04 8.23
C PHE A 139 -14.36 0.11 8.54
N GLY A 140 -14.69 0.93 7.55
CA GLY A 140 -15.47 2.15 7.76
C GLY A 140 -14.74 3.11 8.71
N SER A 141 -15.37 3.45 9.85
CA SER A 141 -14.79 4.30 10.90
C SER A 141 -14.05 3.53 12.00
N ARG A 142 -14.03 2.19 11.94
CA ARG A 142 -13.38 1.34 12.95
C ARG A 142 -11.87 1.35 12.78
N ALA A 143 -11.16 1.09 13.87
CA ALA A 143 -9.74 0.80 13.82
C ALA A 143 -9.50 -0.54 13.12
N GLY A 144 -8.38 -0.69 12.45
CA GLY A 144 -8.01 -1.92 11.75
C GLY A 144 -6.51 -2.15 11.81
N ASN A 145 -6.13 -3.42 11.84
CA ASN A 145 -4.74 -3.85 11.72
C ASN A 145 -4.57 -4.71 10.49
N ILE A 146 -3.58 -4.33 9.70
CA ILE A 146 -3.14 -5.07 8.51
C ILE A 146 -1.71 -5.52 8.77
N ARG A 147 -1.40 -6.76 8.45
CA ARG A 147 -0.05 -7.31 8.56
C ARG A 147 0.42 -7.80 7.21
N LEU A 148 1.68 -7.48 6.93
CA LEU A 148 2.41 -7.98 5.78
C LEU A 148 3.56 -8.82 6.31
N SER A 149 3.78 -9.98 5.72
CA SER A 149 4.93 -10.84 6.06
C SER A 149 5.37 -11.63 4.85
N GLU A 150 6.57 -12.17 4.92
CA GLU A 150 7.03 -13.17 3.99
C GLU A 150 7.24 -14.51 4.71
N GLN A 151 7.11 -15.60 3.98
CA GLN A 151 7.35 -16.95 4.47
C GLN A 151 7.96 -17.80 3.38
N ILE A 152 9.00 -18.56 3.70
CA ILE A 152 9.54 -19.57 2.78
C ILE A 152 8.99 -20.92 3.21
N GLU A 153 8.21 -21.55 2.33
CA GLU A 153 7.56 -22.83 2.62
C GLU A 153 7.52 -23.70 1.35
N SER A 154 7.96 -24.96 1.46
CA SER A 154 7.91 -25.95 0.38
C SER A 154 8.61 -25.50 -0.92
N GLY A 155 9.73 -24.77 -0.81
CA GLY A 155 10.47 -24.26 -1.96
C GLY A 155 9.84 -23.06 -2.66
N LYS A 156 8.82 -22.45 -2.07
CA LYS A 156 8.19 -21.22 -2.54
C LYS A 156 8.40 -20.09 -1.55
N ILE A 157 8.45 -18.89 -2.07
CA ILE A 157 8.41 -17.63 -1.30
C ILE A 157 6.97 -17.14 -1.30
N TRP A 158 6.41 -16.97 -0.13
CA TRP A 158 5.05 -16.50 0.06
C TRP A 158 5.05 -15.08 0.60
N ILE A 159 4.40 -14.17 -0.09
CA ILE A 159 4.01 -12.87 0.47
C ILE A 159 2.63 -13.04 1.09
N ILE A 160 2.52 -12.70 2.36
CA ILE A 160 1.31 -12.91 3.16
C ILE A 160 0.74 -11.55 3.54
N TYR A 161 -0.51 -11.36 3.23
CA TYR A 161 -1.34 -10.27 3.71
C TYR A 161 -2.35 -10.83 4.69
N SER A 162 -2.49 -10.22 5.86
CA SER A 162 -3.56 -10.55 6.78
C SER A 162 -4.20 -9.30 7.37
N SER A 163 -5.49 -9.39 7.66
CA SER A 163 -6.29 -8.31 8.24
C SER A 163 -7.26 -8.87 9.26
N GLU A 164 -7.45 -8.15 10.37
CA GLU A 164 -8.37 -8.53 11.45
C GLU A 164 -9.86 -8.44 11.05
N HIS A 165 -10.16 -7.87 9.90
CA HIS A 165 -11.52 -7.74 9.40
C HIS A 165 -11.67 -8.42 8.04
N LYS A 166 -12.79 -9.11 7.93
CA LYS A 166 -13.30 -9.69 6.71
C LYS A 166 -13.55 -8.61 5.66
N LEU A 167 -13.20 -8.89 4.41
CA LEU A 167 -13.68 -8.09 3.29
C LEU A 167 -15.20 -8.23 3.19
N ASP A 168 -15.90 -7.16 2.88
CA ASP A 168 -17.31 -7.26 2.54
C ASP A 168 -17.47 -8.20 1.34
N PHE A 169 -18.50 -9.05 1.36
CA PHE A 169 -18.66 -10.20 0.45
C PHE A 169 -18.52 -9.85 -1.04
N ASP A 170 -18.86 -8.62 -1.41
CA ASP A 170 -18.74 -8.12 -2.79
C ASP A 170 -17.31 -7.74 -3.21
N HIS A 171 -16.37 -7.60 -2.28
CA HIS A 171 -15.02 -7.09 -2.56
C HIS A 171 -13.95 -8.18 -2.65
N GLY A 172 -14.15 -9.34 -2.01
CA GLY A 172 -13.21 -10.46 -2.02
C GLY A 172 -12.93 -11.04 -3.41
N PRO A 173 -13.93 -11.39 -4.22
CA PRO A 173 -13.73 -11.87 -5.59
C PRO A 173 -12.99 -10.87 -6.48
N ARG A 174 -13.20 -9.57 -6.26
CA ARG A 174 -12.56 -8.50 -7.02
C ARG A 174 -11.08 -8.33 -6.68
N ALA A 175 -10.70 -8.52 -5.41
CA ALA A 175 -9.30 -8.53 -5.03
C ALA A 175 -8.58 -9.72 -5.69
N ALA A 176 -9.19 -10.90 -5.74
CA ALA A 176 -8.63 -12.06 -6.45
C ALA A 176 -8.42 -11.79 -7.95
N GLU A 177 -9.34 -11.05 -8.61
CA GLU A 177 -9.18 -10.64 -10.00
C GLU A 177 -7.98 -9.71 -10.23
N ILE A 178 -7.65 -8.86 -9.25
CA ILE A 178 -6.49 -7.97 -9.33
C ILE A 178 -5.20 -8.79 -9.36
N PHE A 179 -5.09 -9.79 -8.49
CA PHE A 179 -3.92 -10.66 -8.45
C PHE A 179 -3.84 -11.64 -9.65
N ALA A 180 -4.98 -12.01 -10.24
CA ALA A 180 -5.01 -12.80 -11.46
C ALA A 180 -4.32 -12.10 -12.65
N LYS A 181 -4.29 -10.77 -12.67
CA LYS A 181 -3.57 -10.00 -13.70
C LYS A 181 -2.05 -10.09 -13.61
N LEU A 182 -1.52 -10.55 -12.48
CA LEU A 182 -0.07 -10.75 -12.29
C LEU A 182 0.44 -12.06 -12.90
N ASN A 183 -0.37 -12.79 -13.67
CA ASN A 183 -0.06 -14.14 -14.18
C ASN A 183 0.35 -15.13 -13.07
N ILE A 184 -0.11 -14.88 -11.85
CA ILE A 184 0.09 -15.79 -10.72
C ILE A 184 -0.84 -16.99 -10.93
N SER A 185 -0.28 -18.20 -10.84
CA SER A 185 -1.08 -19.42 -10.92
C SER A 185 -2.12 -19.45 -9.81
N SER A 186 -3.29 -20.03 -10.07
CA SER A 186 -4.30 -20.27 -9.04
C SER A 186 -3.76 -21.06 -7.84
N ASP A 187 -2.76 -21.92 -8.07
CA ASP A 187 -2.10 -22.72 -7.02
C ASP A 187 -1.14 -21.88 -6.16
N ASP A 188 -0.78 -20.70 -6.63
CA ASP A 188 0.09 -19.74 -5.98
C ASP A 188 -0.69 -18.58 -5.33
N LEU A 189 -2.02 -18.62 -5.38
CA LEU A 189 -2.90 -17.67 -4.73
C LEU A 189 -3.81 -18.42 -3.74
N VAL A 190 -3.50 -18.32 -2.45
CA VAL A 190 -4.29 -18.97 -1.39
C VAL A 190 -5.05 -17.92 -0.60
N TRP A 191 -6.35 -17.98 -0.71
CA TRP A 191 -7.28 -17.12 -0.01
C TRP A 191 -7.94 -17.89 1.13
N ASN A 192 -7.80 -17.38 2.34
CA ASN A 192 -8.47 -17.93 3.51
C ASN A 192 -9.18 -16.80 4.25
N GLU A 193 -10.49 -16.95 4.41
CA GLU A 193 -11.35 -15.98 5.06
C GLU A 193 -12.12 -16.69 6.17
N THR A 194 -11.96 -16.16 7.39
CA THR A 194 -12.74 -16.56 8.56
C THR A 194 -13.68 -15.42 8.97
N ASN A 195 -14.49 -15.61 10.00
CA ASN A 195 -15.34 -14.53 10.51
C ASN A 195 -14.55 -13.38 11.15
N GLU A 196 -13.28 -13.59 11.48
CA GLU A 196 -12.46 -12.67 12.27
C GLU A 196 -11.19 -12.23 11.52
N GLU A 197 -10.77 -12.95 10.49
CA GLU A 197 -9.50 -12.68 9.79
C GLU A 197 -9.63 -12.96 8.28
N LEU A 198 -9.01 -12.09 7.51
CA LEU A 198 -8.71 -12.32 6.11
C LEU A 198 -7.22 -12.62 5.98
N LYS A 199 -6.88 -13.69 5.30
CA LYS A 199 -5.49 -14.04 4.96
C LYS A 199 -5.36 -14.37 3.49
N LEU A 200 -4.46 -13.67 2.81
CA LEU A 200 -4.08 -13.92 1.43
C LEU A 200 -2.59 -14.29 1.39
N LYS A 201 -2.28 -15.42 0.76
CA LYS A 201 -0.90 -15.81 0.47
C LYS A 201 -0.69 -15.79 -1.04
N ILE A 202 0.40 -15.17 -1.48
CA ILE A 202 0.82 -15.09 -2.88
C ILE A 202 2.18 -15.77 -2.99
N GLY A 203 2.25 -16.86 -3.77
CA GLY A 203 3.43 -17.67 -3.93
C GLY A 203 4.26 -17.30 -5.14
N PHE A 204 5.58 -17.31 -4.96
CA PHE A 204 6.56 -17.08 -6.02
C PHE A 204 7.62 -18.16 -5.99
N LEU A 205 8.18 -18.49 -7.16
CA LEU A 205 9.35 -19.33 -7.25
C LEU A 205 10.61 -18.51 -6.94
N PRO A 206 11.56 -19.04 -6.16
CA PRO A 206 12.83 -18.37 -5.95
C PRO A 206 13.63 -18.33 -7.27
N VAL A 207 14.37 -17.25 -7.47
CA VAL A 207 15.15 -17.03 -8.72
C VAL A 207 16.16 -18.14 -9.00
N SER A 208 16.72 -18.79 -7.95
CA SER A 208 17.59 -19.95 -8.09
C SER A 208 16.96 -21.10 -8.89
N ASP A 209 15.63 -21.24 -8.86
CA ASP A 209 14.91 -22.33 -9.52
C ASP A 209 14.45 -21.96 -10.95
N LEU A 210 14.47 -20.68 -11.31
CA LEU A 210 14.16 -20.22 -12.66
C LEU A 210 15.28 -20.57 -13.65
N ALA A 211 16.53 -20.56 -13.22
CA ALA A 211 17.69 -20.92 -14.06
C ALA A 211 17.69 -22.37 -14.52
N THR A 212 17.01 -23.28 -13.81
CA THR A 212 16.94 -24.70 -14.13
C THR A 212 15.85 -25.09 -15.13
N ARG A 213 14.88 -24.14 -15.41
CA ARG A 213 13.78 -24.39 -16.35
C ARG A 213 14.03 -23.93 -17.79
N SER A 214 15.14 -23.21 -18.03
CA SER A 214 15.51 -22.67 -19.35
C SER A 214 16.53 -23.57 -20.12
N GLY A 215 16.76 -24.81 -19.69
CA GLY A 215 17.65 -25.78 -20.28
C GLY A 215 16.94 -26.88 -21.08
#